data_652f66788ec2af2e953706bf7300e63a
#
_entry.id   652f66788ec2af2e953706bf7300e63a
#
_cell.length_a   1.000
_cell.length_b   1.000
_cell.length_c   1.000
_cell.angle_alpha   90.00
_cell.angle_beta   90.00
_cell.angle_gamma   90.00
#
_symmetry.space_group_name_H-M   'P 1'
#
loop_
_entity.id
_entity.type
_entity.pdbx_description
1 polymer ?
#
loop_
_entity_poly.entity_id
_entity_poly.type
_entity_poly.pdbx_seq_one_letter_code
_entity_poly.pdbx_strand_id
1 'polypeptide(L)'
;MPTVLITGGSRGIGAAMVRRFYAAGWNVAFSYWQSEQAAQALATQMPGVLSVRADVADSAQVAAMFSAVYAVFPHIDMLVNNAAVVQDGLFLDLTEADWQRVFAVNFFGAVYCTGEAIRDMYPRGRGNILNISSIWGLKGASCESGYASSKAALIGLSRSLAKEWGPSGIRVNCIAPGVIDTDMNAQHSAETMQALAEEIPLGRIGRAEEVASLALYLASPEAEYITGQVFSVDGGWNIT
;
A
#
# COMPACT_ATOMS: atom_id res chain seq x y z
N MET A 1 3.72 11.47 -19.39
CA MET A 1 4.08 11.24 -17.98
C MET A 1 3.35 10.00 -17.53
N PRO A 2 3.98 9.05 -16.85
CA PRO A 2 3.30 7.89 -16.30
C PRO A 2 2.38 8.31 -15.14
N THR A 3 1.35 7.51 -14.88
CA THR A 3 0.34 7.77 -13.85
C THR A 3 0.38 6.71 -12.76
N VAL A 4 0.39 7.13 -11.49
CA VAL A 4 0.24 6.24 -10.33
C VAL A 4 -1.06 6.53 -9.59
N LEU A 5 -1.78 5.47 -9.21
CA LEU A 5 -2.88 5.53 -8.25
C LEU A 5 -2.44 4.88 -6.93
N ILE A 6 -2.55 5.64 -5.83
CA ILE A 6 -2.14 5.20 -4.48
C ILE A 6 -3.37 5.18 -3.58
N THR A 7 -3.78 4.01 -3.09
CA THR A 7 -4.88 3.94 -2.12
C THR A 7 -4.39 4.31 -0.71
N GLY A 8 -5.22 5.06 0.05
CA GLY A 8 -4.83 5.53 1.38
C GLY A 8 -3.67 6.53 1.36
N GLY A 9 -3.65 7.45 0.37
CA GLY A 9 -2.54 8.36 0.11
C GLY A 9 -2.48 9.61 0.99
N SER A 10 -3.43 9.82 1.90
CA SER A 10 -3.55 11.10 2.64
C SER A 10 -2.56 11.26 3.80
N ARG A 11 -1.98 10.18 4.34
CA ARG A 11 -1.08 10.19 5.50
C ARG A 11 -0.06 9.03 5.46
N GLY A 12 0.90 9.06 6.38
CA GLY A 12 1.89 7.99 6.57
C GLY A 12 2.66 7.62 5.30
N ILE A 13 2.86 6.32 5.08
CA ILE A 13 3.55 5.75 3.92
C ILE A 13 2.90 6.20 2.61
N GLY A 14 1.55 6.23 2.56
CA GLY A 14 0.81 6.68 1.38
C GLY A 14 1.15 8.11 0.98
N ALA A 15 1.15 9.05 1.94
CA ALA A 15 1.49 10.45 1.68
C ALA A 15 2.97 10.63 1.27
N ALA A 16 3.88 9.85 1.85
CA ALA A 16 5.28 9.85 1.45
C ALA A 16 5.44 9.37 -0.02
N MET A 17 4.70 8.33 -0.42
CA MET A 17 4.67 7.87 -1.80
C MET A 17 4.08 8.93 -2.73
N VAL A 18 2.96 9.57 -2.36
CA VAL A 18 2.37 10.68 -3.16
C VAL A 18 3.42 11.76 -3.43
N ARG A 19 4.10 12.24 -2.38
CA ARG A 19 5.18 13.25 -2.55
C ARG A 19 6.34 12.75 -3.41
N ARG A 20 6.75 11.50 -3.21
CA ARG A 20 7.89 10.92 -3.91
C ARG A 20 7.64 10.74 -5.40
N PHE A 21 6.46 10.25 -5.78
CA PHE A 21 6.07 10.10 -7.18
C PHE A 21 5.86 11.45 -7.86
N TYR A 22 5.22 12.41 -7.17
CA TYR A 22 5.07 13.77 -7.67
C TYR A 22 6.41 14.42 -7.96
N ALA A 23 7.35 14.36 -7.02
CA ALA A 23 8.70 14.90 -7.19
C ALA A 23 9.48 14.22 -8.33
N ALA A 24 9.16 12.97 -8.65
CA ALA A 24 9.72 12.24 -9.78
C ALA A 24 9.02 12.54 -11.13
N GLY A 25 8.07 13.47 -11.17
CA GLY A 25 7.39 13.89 -12.39
C GLY A 25 6.29 12.97 -12.87
N TRP A 26 5.70 12.15 -12.00
CA TRP A 26 4.53 11.33 -12.31
C TRP A 26 3.23 12.14 -12.20
N ASN A 27 2.23 11.76 -12.98
CA ASN A 27 0.84 12.08 -12.65
C ASN A 27 0.45 11.25 -11.42
N VAL A 28 -0.10 11.89 -10.40
CA VAL A 28 -0.44 11.21 -9.15
C VAL A 28 -1.92 11.35 -8.86
N ALA A 29 -2.60 10.22 -8.68
CA ALA A 29 -3.90 10.13 -8.05
C ALA A 29 -3.77 9.38 -6.73
N PHE A 30 -4.53 9.77 -5.72
CA PHE A 30 -4.60 9.00 -4.48
C PHE A 30 -6.01 8.99 -3.90
N SER A 31 -6.35 7.91 -3.19
CA SER A 31 -7.61 7.85 -2.45
C SER A 31 -7.41 8.08 -0.96
N TYR A 32 -8.48 8.54 -0.34
CA TYR A 32 -8.65 8.64 1.11
C TYR A 32 -10.09 8.29 1.51
N TRP A 33 -10.31 7.91 2.75
CA TRP A 33 -11.67 7.67 3.25
C TRP A 33 -12.10 8.72 4.29
N GLN A 34 -11.40 8.81 5.43
CA GLN A 34 -11.78 9.66 6.56
C GLN A 34 -10.94 10.92 6.71
N SER A 35 -9.71 10.94 6.21
CA SER A 35 -8.74 12.01 6.43
C SER A 35 -8.83 13.10 5.37
N GLU A 36 -10.01 13.72 5.21
CA GLU A 36 -10.29 14.70 4.15
C GLU A 36 -9.38 15.93 4.23
N GLN A 37 -9.25 16.52 5.44
CA GLN A 37 -8.40 17.69 5.63
C GLN A 37 -6.94 17.42 5.25
N ALA A 38 -6.39 16.27 5.66
CA ALA A 38 -5.03 15.87 5.29
C ALA A 38 -4.90 15.64 3.78
N ALA A 39 -5.90 15.05 3.14
CA ALA A 39 -5.92 14.83 1.69
C ALA A 39 -5.95 16.15 0.92
N GLN A 40 -6.79 17.09 1.32
CA GLN A 40 -6.88 18.42 0.70
C GLN A 40 -5.58 19.22 0.91
N ALA A 41 -5.02 19.22 2.12
CA ALA A 41 -3.76 19.90 2.41
C ALA A 41 -2.61 19.34 1.55
N LEU A 42 -2.56 18.00 1.39
CA LEU A 42 -1.56 17.35 0.56
C LEU A 42 -1.71 17.71 -0.93
N ALA A 43 -2.92 17.65 -1.47
CA ALA A 43 -3.22 17.99 -2.86
C ALA A 43 -2.94 19.47 -3.18
N THR A 44 -3.25 20.40 -2.25
CA THR A 44 -2.98 21.83 -2.41
C THR A 44 -1.49 22.14 -2.56
N GLN A 45 -0.62 21.36 -1.91
CA GLN A 45 0.85 21.53 -2.01
C GLN A 45 1.43 21.06 -3.34
N MET A 46 0.67 20.27 -4.12
CA MET A 46 1.16 19.60 -5.32
C MET A 46 0.15 19.79 -6.48
N PRO A 47 0.25 20.91 -7.24
CA PRO A 47 -0.65 21.18 -8.36
C PRO A 47 -0.72 20.02 -9.36
N GLY A 48 -1.94 19.62 -9.74
CA GLY A 48 -2.19 18.50 -10.64
C GLY A 48 -2.32 17.13 -9.99
N VAL A 49 -2.10 17.01 -8.68
CA VAL A 49 -2.41 15.78 -7.93
C VAL A 49 -3.91 15.66 -7.73
N LEU A 50 -4.47 14.50 -8.05
CA LEU A 50 -5.89 14.19 -7.89
C LEU A 50 -6.13 13.43 -6.58
N SER A 51 -6.94 13.97 -5.68
CA SER A 51 -7.42 13.26 -4.49
C SER A 51 -8.87 12.83 -4.68
N VAL A 52 -9.17 11.56 -4.37
CA VAL A 52 -10.53 10.99 -4.52
C VAL A 52 -10.95 10.36 -3.20
N ARG A 53 -12.15 10.70 -2.71
CA ARG A 53 -12.72 10.04 -1.54
C ARG A 53 -13.32 8.71 -1.96
N ALA A 54 -12.84 7.58 -1.37
CA ALA A 54 -13.39 6.25 -1.60
C ALA A 54 -13.07 5.31 -0.44
N ASP A 55 -14.05 4.55 0.03
CA ASP A 55 -13.82 3.37 0.87
C ASP A 55 -13.43 2.21 -0.04
N VAL A 56 -12.20 1.73 0.06
CA VAL A 56 -11.72 0.59 -0.76
C VAL A 56 -12.44 -0.73 -0.41
N ALA A 57 -13.08 -0.82 0.74
CA ALA A 57 -13.91 -1.99 1.12
C ALA A 57 -15.21 -2.10 0.31
N ASP A 58 -15.60 -1.04 -0.40
CA ASP A 58 -16.79 -0.97 -1.24
C ASP A 58 -16.39 -1.00 -2.72
N SER A 59 -16.72 -2.08 -3.42
CA SER A 59 -16.35 -2.25 -4.83
C SER A 59 -16.99 -1.22 -5.76
N ALA A 60 -18.19 -0.69 -5.42
CA ALA A 60 -18.82 0.35 -6.22
C ALA A 60 -18.10 1.69 -6.07
N GLN A 61 -17.63 2.03 -4.87
CA GLN A 61 -16.81 3.22 -4.65
C GLN A 61 -15.43 3.08 -5.30
N VAL A 62 -14.85 1.87 -5.33
CA VAL A 62 -13.63 1.60 -6.08
C VAL A 62 -13.83 1.85 -7.57
N ALA A 63 -14.89 1.32 -8.18
CA ALA A 63 -15.19 1.57 -9.60
C ALA A 63 -15.39 3.06 -9.89
N ALA A 64 -16.11 3.78 -9.03
CA ALA A 64 -16.29 5.22 -9.14
C ALA A 64 -14.96 6.00 -9.02
N MET A 65 -14.08 5.59 -8.11
CA MET A 65 -12.74 6.16 -7.96
C MET A 65 -11.92 5.98 -9.23
N PHE A 66 -11.87 4.79 -9.81
CA PHE A 66 -11.16 4.55 -11.07
C PHE A 66 -11.75 5.37 -12.22
N SER A 67 -13.08 5.48 -12.33
CA SER A 67 -13.73 6.34 -13.30
C SER A 67 -13.33 7.81 -13.15
N ALA A 68 -13.25 8.33 -11.93
CA ALA A 68 -12.80 9.69 -11.64
C ALA A 68 -11.32 9.89 -12.04
N VAL A 69 -10.46 8.90 -11.81
CA VAL A 69 -9.05 8.95 -12.23
C VAL A 69 -8.93 8.95 -13.75
N TYR A 70 -9.68 8.10 -14.45
CA TYR A 70 -9.65 8.03 -15.92
C TYR A 70 -10.24 9.28 -16.59
N ALA A 71 -11.10 10.03 -15.91
CA ALA A 71 -11.60 11.32 -16.41
C ALA A 71 -10.50 12.41 -16.47
N VAL A 72 -9.41 12.25 -15.69
CA VAL A 72 -8.27 13.19 -15.62
C VAL A 72 -7.03 12.62 -16.31
N PHE A 73 -6.73 11.35 -16.10
CA PHE A 73 -5.56 10.67 -16.62
C PHE A 73 -5.99 9.50 -17.51
N PRO A 74 -5.47 9.37 -18.74
CA PRO A 74 -5.97 8.40 -19.71
C PRO A 74 -5.72 6.95 -19.30
N HIS A 75 -4.70 6.70 -18.48
CA HIS A 75 -4.28 5.37 -18.04
C HIS A 75 -3.68 5.41 -16.65
N ILE A 76 -3.65 4.24 -15.97
CA ILE A 76 -2.89 4.02 -14.75
C ILE A 76 -1.73 3.06 -15.09
N ASP A 77 -0.49 3.54 -14.97
CA ASP A 77 0.71 2.73 -15.23
C ASP A 77 1.15 1.97 -13.99
N MET A 78 0.83 2.49 -12.81
CA MET A 78 1.09 1.83 -11.53
C MET A 78 -0.08 1.98 -10.57
N LEU A 79 -0.50 0.87 -9.96
CA LEU A 79 -1.39 0.84 -8.80
C LEU A 79 -0.58 0.52 -7.55
N VAL A 80 -0.77 1.31 -6.48
CA VAL A 80 -0.24 1.00 -5.15
C VAL A 80 -1.40 0.76 -4.18
N ASN A 81 -1.60 -0.49 -3.79
CA ASN A 81 -2.54 -0.88 -2.75
C ASN A 81 -1.89 -0.66 -1.38
N ASN A 82 -2.13 0.51 -0.79
CA ASN A 82 -1.57 0.92 0.49
C ASN A 82 -2.64 1.10 1.58
N ALA A 83 -3.89 1.36 1.23
CA ALA A 83 -4.97 1.54 2.21
C ALA A 83 -5.04 0.34 3.16
N ALA A 84 -5.04 0.61 4.47
CA ALA A 84 -5.10 -0.43 5.49
C ALA A 84 -5.68 0.12 6.80
N VAL A 85 -6.22 -0.80 7.59
CA VAL A 85 -6.59 -0.62 8.99
C VAL A 85 -5.86 -1.66 9.83
N VAL A 86 -5.50 -1.29 11.06
CA VAL A 86 -4.97 -2.20 12.07
C VAL A 86 -6.16 -2.78 12.85
N GLN A 87 -5.99 -4.00 13.31
CA GLN A 87 -6.84 -4.67 14.25
C GLN A 87 -5.95 -5.17 15.37
N ASP A 88 -6.20 -4.73 16.58
CA ASP A 88 -5.44 -5.06 17.78
C ASP A 88 -6.36 -5.75 18.80
N GLY A 89 -5.88 -6.80 19.43
CA GLY A 89 -6.59 -7.60 20.43
C GLY A 89 -6.17 -9.06 20.43
N LEU A 90 -6.33 -9.74 21.58
CA LEU A 90 -6.14 -11.18 21.66
C LEU A 90 -7.14 -11.91 20.76
N PHE A 91 -6.73 -13.04 20.21
CA PHE A 91 -7.54 -13.79 19.24
C PHE A 91 -8.98 -14.08 19.71
N LEU A 92 -9.17 -14.40 20.99
CA LEU A 92 -10.48 -14.68 21.55
C LEU A 92 -11.34 -13.44 21.83
N ASP A 93 -10.73 -12.26 21.85
CA ASP A 93 -11.43 -11.00 22.08
C ASP A 93 -11.93 -10.37 20.76
N LEU A 94 -11.47 -10.89 19.61
CA LEU A 94 -11.84 -10.40 18.30
C LEU A 94 -13.21 -10.94 17.90
N THR A 95 -14.07 -10.00 17.51
CA THR A 95 -15.40 -10.32 16.97
C THR A 95 -15.31 -10.68 15.49
N GLU A 96 -16.37 -11.31 14.97
CA GLU A 96 -16.53 -11.53 13.53
C GLU A 96 -16.46 -10.21 12.73
N ALA A 97 -17.02 -9.13 13.27
CA ALA A 97 -17.00 -7.82 12.63
C ALA A 97 -15.58 -7.26 12.50
N ASP A 98 -14.71 -7.49 13.49
CA ASP A 98 -13.29 -7.08 13.43
C ASP A 98 -12.57 -7.82 12.30
N TRP A 99 -12.76 -9.11 12.18
CA TRP A 99 -12.22 -9.92 11.09
C TRP A 99 -12.73 -9.47 9.73
N GLN A 100 -14.04 -9.28 9.60
CA GLN A 100 -14.65 -8.81 8.36
C GLN A 100 -14.09 -7.43 7.97
N ARG A 101 -13.97 -6.49 8.92
CA ARG A 101 -13.47 -5.13 8.67
C ARG A 101 -12.02 -5.13 8.19
N VAL A 102 -11.13 -5.85 8.87
CA VAL A 102 -9.71 -5.86 8.50
C VAL A 102 -9.49 -6.51 7.13
N PHE A 103 -10.19 -7.61 6.84
CA PHE A 103 -10.09 -8.25 5.52
C PHE A 103 -10.76 -7.43 4.41
N ALA A 104 -11.91 -6.81 4.67
CA ALA A 104 -12.59 -5.96 3.70
C ALA A 104 -11.69 -4.83 3.20
N VAL A 105 -10.99 -4.15 4.10
CA VAL A 105 -10.10 -3.05 3.74
C VAL A 105 -8.77 -3.56 3.19
N ASN A 106 -8.06 -4.39 3.98
CA ASN A 106 -6.66 -4.71 3.71
C ASN A 106 -6.48 -5.69 2.54
N PHE A 107 -7.44 -6.59 2.33
CA PHE A 107 -7.35 -7.62 1.31
C PHE A 107 -8.35 -7.40 0.17
N PHE A 108 -9.65 -7.37 0.45
CA PHE A 108 -10.64 -7.22 -0.62
C PHE A 108 -10.56 -5.87 -1.31
N GLY A 109 -10.24 -4.79 -0.59
CA GLY A 109 -9.96 -3.49 -1.20
C GLY A 109 -8.84 -3.56 -2.24
N ALA A 110 -7.74 -4.27 -1.93
CA ALA A 110 -6.67 -4.51 -2.90
C ALA A 110 -7.12 -5.39 -4.07
N VAL A 111 -7.96 -6.40 -3.83
CA VAL A 111 -8.55 -7.24 -4.89
C VAL A 111 -9.38 -6.40 -5.85
N TYR A 112 -10.27 -5.55 -5.35
CA TYR A 112 -11.14 -4.70 -6.16
C TYR A 112 -10.31 -3.69 -6.99
N CYS A 113 -9.37 -2.98 -6.35
CA CYS A 113 -8.51 -2.03 -7.04
C CYS A 113 -7.64 -2.72 -8.11
N THR A 114 -7.10 -3.89 -7.79
CA THR A 114 -6.30 -4.68 -8.73
C THR A 114 -7.13 -5.11 -9.94
N GLY A 115 -8.36 -5.56 -9.74
CA GLY A 115 -9.27 -5.92 -10.83
C GLY A 115 -9.51 -4.77 -11.80
N GLU A 116 -9.80 -3.57 -11.28
CA GLU A 116 -9.97 -2.37 -12.13
C GLU A 116 -8.68 -1.98 -12.86
N ALA A 117 -7.52 -2.02 -12.18
CA ALA A 117 -6.24 -1.68 -12.79
C ALA A 117 -5.86 -2.67 -13.92
N ILE A 118 -6.05 -3.97 -13.72
CA ILE A 118 -5.75 -4.99 -14.74
C ILE A 118 -6.61 -4.79 -15.99
N ARG A 119 -7.87 -4.39 -15.87
CA ARG A 119 -8.73 -4.10 -17.04
C ARG A 119 -8.16 -3.01 -17.94
N ASP A 120 -7.48 -2.00 -17.38
CA ASP A 120 -6.78 -0.96 -18.14
C ASP A 120 -5.39 -1.42 -18.62
N MET A 121 -4.63 -2.12 -17.77
CA MET A 121 -3.25 -2.51 -18.05
C MET A 121 -3.16 -3.63 -19.11
N TYR A 122 -4.07 -4.62 -19.06
CA TYR A 122 -4.02 -5.81 -19.91
C TYR A 122 -4.08 -5.49 -21.43
N PRO A 123 -5.02 -4.66 -21.93
CA PRO A 123 -5.06 -4.31 -23.35
C PRO A 123 -3.80 -3.55 -23.83
N ARG A 124 -3.08 -2.90 -22.91
CA ARG A 124 -1.85 -2.17 -23.20
C ARG A 124 -0.60 -3.03 -23.14
N GLY A 125 -0.70 -4.29 -22.66
CA GLY A 125 0.43 -5.23 -22.51
C GLY A 125 1.48 -4.72 -21.51
N ARG A 126 1.12 -3.87 -20.56
CA ARG A 126 2.05 -3.34 -19.54
C ARG A 126 1.30 -2.83 -18.32
N GLY A 127 1.91 -3.01 -17.15
CA GLY A 127 1.39 -2.49 -15.89
C GLY A 127 2.28 -2.83 -14.71
N ASN A 128 2.05 -2.15 -13.59
CA ASN A 128 2.77 -2.40 -12.36
C ASN A 128 1.81 -2.31 -11.17
N ILE A 129 1.77 -3.33 -10.35
CA ILE A 129 0.95 -3.39 -9.14
C ILE A 129 1.87 -3.60 -7.95
N LEU A 130 1.76 -2.73 -6.97
CA LEU A 130 2.51 -2.82 -5.73
C LEU A 130 1.54 -2.94 -4.55
N ASN A 131 1.66 -4.02 -3.78
CA ASN A 131 0.90 -4.23 -2.57
C ASN A 131 1.75 -3.90 -1.34
N ILE A 132 1.25 -3.04 -0.45
CA ILE A 132 1.91 -2.75 0.82
C ILE A 132 1.41 -3.75 1.86
N SER A 133 2.24 -4.76 2.10
CA SER A 133 2.04 -5.78 3.12
C SER A 133 2.55 -5.30 4.49
N SER A 134 3.20 -6.15 5.26
CA SER A 134 3.88 -5.89 6.54
C SER A 134 4.84 -7.03 6.83
N ILE A 135 5.86 -6.79 7.66
CA ILE A 135 6.64 -7.88 8.26
C ILE A 135 5.75 -8.84 9.06
N TRP A 136 4.64 -8.34 9.63
CA TRP A 136 3.65 -9.20 10.30
C TRP A 136 2.96 -10.17 9.34
N GLY A 137 2.85 -9.84 8.06
CA GLY A 137 2.42 -10.77 7.02
C GLY A 137 3.45 -11.87 6.70
N LEU A 138 4.70 -11.70 7.10
CA LEU A 138 5.77 -12.68 6.93
C LEU A 138 5.93 -13.59 8.17
N LYS A 139 5.92 -13.01 9.38
CA LYS A 139 6.22 -13.74 10.60
C LYS A 139 5.07 -13.85 11.62
N GLY A 140 3.94 -13.17 11.37
CA GLY A 140 2.85 -13.05 12.35
C GLY A 140 3.15 -12.02 13.44
N ALA A 141 2.14 -11.70 14.25
CA ALA A 141 2.28 -10.83 15.41
C ALA A 141 1.27 -11.22 16.49
N SER A 142 1.68 -11.16 17.74
CA SER A 142 0.78 -11.28 18.88
C SER A 142 -0.17 -10.10 18.92
N CYS A 143 -1.41 -10.34 19.30
CA CYS A 143 -2.50 -9.35 19.33
C CYS A 143 -2.91 -8.73 17.99
N GLU A 144 -2.29 -9.11 16.89
CA GLU A 144 -2.60 -8.60 15.55
C GLU A 144 -2.91 -9.73 14.54
N SER A 145 -3.52 -10.83 15.00
CA SER A 145 -3.72 -12.02 14.17
C SER A 145 -4.54 -11.76 12.90
N GLY A 146 -5.59 -10.93 12.97
CA GLY A 146 -6.38 -10.54 11.80
C GLY A 146 -5.60 -9.67 10.83
N TYR A 147 -4.88 -8.66 11.34
CA TYR A 147 -4.03 -7.81 10.53
C TYR A 147 -2.92 -8.61 9.83
N ALA A 148 -2.16 -9.39 10.58
CA ALA A 148 -1.07 -10.22 10.06
C ALA A 148 -1.57 -11.19 8.98
N SER A 149 -2.71 -11.86 9.22
CA SER A 149 -3.34 -12.75 8.24
C SER A 149 -3.74 -12.01 6.97
N SER A 150 -4.34 -10.82 7.08
CA SER A 150 -4.71 -10.01 5.91
C SER A 150 -3.50 -9.59 5.07
N LYS A 151 -2.37 -9.27 5.74
CA LYS A 151 -1.13 -8.89 5.08
C LYS A 151 -0.39 -10.10 4.47
N ALA A 152 -0.49 -11.27 5.07
CA ALA A 152 -0.02 -12.54 4.48
C ALA A 152 -0.83 -12.91 3.23
N ALA A 153 -2.14 -12.70 3.24
CA ALA A 153 -3.01 -12.92 2.08
C ALA A 153 -2.60 -12.07 0.88
N LEU A 154 -2.19 -10.79 1.08
CA LEU A 154 -1.66 -9.93 0.02
C LEU A 154 -0.39 -10.49 -0.62
N ILE A 155 0.49 -11.10 0.16
CA ILE A 155 1.70 -11.75 -0.35
C ILE A 155 1.34 -12.92 -1.27
N GLY A 156 0.41 -13.77 -0.83
CA GLY A 156 -0.10 -14.88 -1.64
C GLY A 156 -0.74 -14.41 -2.94
N LEU A 157 -1.61 -13.39 -2.86
CA LEU A 157 -2.24 -12.77 -4.01
C LEU A 157 -1.20 -12.23 -5.00
N SER A 158 -0.20 -11.49 -4.51
CA SER A 158 0.84 -10.89 -5.37
C SER A 158 1.62 -11.93 -6.15
N ARG A 159 1.99 -13.04 -5.50
CA ARG A 159 2.71 -14.16 -6.15
C ARG A 159 1.85 -14.86 -7.20
N SER A 160 0.55 -15.03 -6.95
CA SER A 160 -0.38 -15.63 -7.90
C SER A 160 -0.57 -14.73 -9.12
N LEU A 161 -0.85 -13.45 -8.91
CA LEU A 161 -1.06 -12.48 -9.98
C LEU A 161 0.20 -12.24 -10.81
N ALA A 162 1.40 -12.28 -10.22
CA ALA A 162 2.66 -12.18 -10.95
C ALA A 162 2.82 -13.32 -11.96
N LYS A 163 2.40 -14.55 -11.61
CA LYS A 163 2.41 -15.71 -12.52
C LYS A 163 1.32 -15.61 -13.57
N GLU A 164 0.13 -15.18 -13.21
CA GLU A 164 -1.03 -15.11 -14.09
C GLU A 164 -0.90 -14.00 -15.13
N TRP A 165 -0.45 -12.81 -14.72
CA TRP A 165 -0.42 -11.60 -15.54
C TRP A 165 0.96 -11.22 -16.06
N GLY A 166 2.03 -11.89 -15.60
CA GLY A 166 3.39 -11.70 -16.10
C GLY A 166 3.50 -11.89 -17.63
N PRO A 167 2.89 -12.93 -18.22
CA PRO A 167 2.88 -13.10 -19.69
C PRO A 167 2.22 -11.93 -20.44
N SER A 168 1.39 -11.15 -19.78
CA SER A 168 0.74 -9.95 -20.32
C SER A 168 1.49 -8.64 -20.00
N GLY A 169 2.74 -8.72 -19.53
CA GLY A 169 3.57 -7.55 -19.22
C GLY A 169 3.16 -6.79 -17.95
N ILE A 170 2.37 -7.42 -17.06
CA ILE A 170 1.97 -6.80 -15.79
C ILE A 170 2.80 -7.39 -14.66
N ARG A 171 3.56 -6.54 -13.97
CA ARG A 171 4.37 -6.93 -12.81
C ARG A 171 3.58 -6.73 -11.52
N VAL A 172 3.72 -7.64 -10.57
CA VAL A 172 3.07 -7.54 -9.26
C VAL A 172 4.08 -7.88 -8.19
N ASN A 173 4.33 -6.92 -7.27
CA ASN A 173 5.27 -7.09 -6.17
C ASN A 173 4.65 -6.65 -4.84
N CYS A 174 5.30 -7.02 -3.74
CA CYS A 174 4.98 -6.56 -2.39
C CYS A 174 6.14 -5.79 -1.78
N ILE A 175 5.83 -4.78 -0.97
CA ILE A 175 6.73 -4.29 0.07
C ILE A 175 6.15 -4.73 1.43
N ALA A 176 7.00 -5.21 2.32
CA ALA A 176 6.70 -5.57 3.69
C ALA A 176 7.45 -4.62 4.65
N PRO A 177 6.86 -3.46 5.00
CA PRO A 177 7.48 -2.54 5.94
C PRO A 177 7.56 -3.14 7.34
N GLY A 178 8.61 -2.79 8.09
CA GLY A 178 8.70 -2.97 9.54
C GLY A 178 7.93 -1.89 10.29
N VAL A 179 8.42 -1.52 11.49
CA VAL A 179 7.86 -0.38 12.22
C VAL A 179 8.32 0.91 11.54
N ILE A 180 7.35 1.67 11.05
CA ILE A 180 7.58 2.93 10.35
C ILE A 180 6.94 4.06 11.15
N ASP A 181 7.66 5.17 11.30
CA ASP A 181 7.17 6.38 11.97
C ASP A 181 6.00 6.98 11.18
N THR A 182 4.80 6.71 11.66
CA THR A 182 3.53 7.14 11.06
C THR A 182 2.44 7.26 12.12
N ASP A 183 1.35 7.93 11.78
CA ASP A 183 0.15 8.05 12.64
C ASP A 183 -0.41 6.68 13.10
N MET A 184 -0.14 5.62 12.35
CA MET A 184 -0.56 4.25 12.71
C MET A 184 0.07 3.78 14.02
N ASN A 185 1.27 4.24 14.33
CA ASN A 185 2.03 3.94 15.54
C ASN A 185 1.93 5.05 16.62
N ALA A 186 1.16 6.13 16.37
CA ALA A 186 1.04 7.26 17.29
C ALA A 186 0.39 6.90 18.64
N GLN A 187 -0.25 5.75 18.74
CA GLN A 187 -0.82 5.23 20.00
C GLN A 187 0.23 4.63 20.95
N HIS A 188 1.43 4.32 20.46
CA HIS A 188 2.51 3.75 21.28
C HIS A 188 3.23 4.86 22.05
N SER A 189 3.59 4.57 23.31
CA SER A 189 4.40 5.49 24.10
C SER A 189 5.82 5.63 23.54
N ALA A 190 6.50 6.71 23.91
CA ALA A 190 7.90 6.93 23.50
C ALA A 190 8.81 5.78 23.99
N GLU A 191 8.55 5.24 25.19
CA GLU A 191 9.28 4.11 25.76
C GLU A 191 9.06 2.84 24.91
N THR A 192 7.81 2.58 24.49
CA THR A 192 7.50 1.43 23.59
C THR A 192 8.21 1.58 22.26
N MET A 193 8.19 2.78 21.67
CA MET A 193 8.87 3.03 20.38
C MET A 193 10.38 2.91 20.51
N GLN A 194 10.96 3.32 21.65
CA GLN A 194 12.38 3.15 21.95
C GLN A 194 12.74 1.65 22.09
N ALA A 195 11.94 0.88 22.83
CA ALA A 195 12.16 -0.57 22.98
C ALA A 195 12.09 -1.29 21.62
N LEU A 196 11.11 -0.93 20.77
CA LEU A 196 11.02 -1.48 19.41
C LEU A 196 12.25 -1.11 18.56
N ALA A 197 12.77 0.13 18.69
CA ALA A 197 13.96 0.55 17.96
C ALA A 197 15.21 -0.26 18.38
N GLU A 198 15.32 -0.65 19.64
CA GLU A 198 16.43 -1.47 20.17
C GLU A 198 16.41 -2.91 19.64
N GLU A 199 15.22 -3.44 19.29
CA GLU A 199 15.10 -4.77 18.68
C GLU A 199 15.49 -4.77 17.18
N ILE A 200 15.49 -3.59 16.53
CA ILE A 200 15.80 -3.47 15.12
C ILE A 200 17.31 -3.40 14.92
N PRO A 201 17.94 -4.25 14.09
CA PRO A 201 19.40 -4.24 13.89
C PRO A 201 19.99 -2.88 13.50
N LEU A 202 19.27 -2.05 12.73
CA LEU A 202 19.69 -0.68 12.42
C LEU A 202 19.49 0.31 13.59
N GLY A 203 18.98 -0.12 14.74
CA GLY A 203 18.85 0.68 15.97
C GLY A 203 17.86 1.83 15.91
N ARG A 204 16.93 1.81 14.97
CA ARG A 204 15.94 2.89 14.79
C ARG A 204 14.66 2.43 14.10
N ILE A 205 13.61 3.17 14.30
CA ILE A 205 12.36 3.09 13.54
C ILE A 205 12.60 3.57 12.10
N GLY A 206 11.94 2.94 11.12
CA GLY A 206 11.99 3.33 9.72
C GLY A 206 11.19 4.60 9.43
N ARG A 207 11.52 5.30 8.35
CA ARG A 207 10.78 6.48 7.87
C ARG A 207 9.92 6.10 6.67
N ALA A 208 8.78 6.78 6.51
CA ALA A 208 7.86 6.56 5.40
C ALA A 208 8.52 6.78 4.02
N GLU A 209 9.48 7.70 3.93
CA GLU A 209 10.25 8.00 2.72
C GLU A 209 11.14 6.83 2.27
N GLU A 210 11.57 5.97 3.20
CA GLU A 210 12.40 4.79 2.87
C GLU A 210 11.55 3.75 2.12
N VAL A 211 10.29 3.57 2.54
CA VAL A 211 9.32 2.73 1.82
C VAL A 211 8.96 3.35 0.46
N ALA A 212 8.71 4.66 0.43
CA ALA A 212 8.37 5.39 -0.79
C ALA A 212 9.51 5.36 -1.83
N SER A 213 10.76 5.35 -1.39
CA SER A 213 11.93 5.26 -2.27
C SER A 213 12.00 3.90 -2.98
N LEU A 214 11.75 2.81 -2.26
CA LEU A 214 11.67 1.48 -2.85
C LEU A 214 10.46 1.35 -3.80
N ALA A 215 9.31 1.93 -3.44
CA ALA A 215 8.13 1.94 -4.31
C ALA A 215 8.43 2.63 -5.65
N LEU A 216 9.11 3.77 -5.64
CA LEU A 216 9.53 4.47 -6.86
C LEU A 216 10.56 3.66 -7.67
N TYR A 217 11.53 3.00 -7.02
CA TYR A 217 12.46 2.11 -7.71
C TYR A 217 11.72 0.96 -8.42
N LEU A 218 10.77 0.32 -7.75
CA LEU A 218 9.96 -0.76 -8.34
C LEU A 218 9.07 -0.28 -9.50
N ALA A 219 8.80 1.02 -9.58
CA ALA A 219 8.07 1.65 -10.70
C ALA A 219 8.96 1.92 -11.91
N SER A 220 10.28 1.95 -11.73
CA SER A 220 11.23 2.35 -12.75
C SER A 220 11.57 1.24 -13.76
N PRO A 221 12.16 1.59 -14.92
CA PRO A 221 12.66 0.61 -15.89
C PRO A 221 13.72 -0.34 -15.34
N GLU A 222 14.51 0.10 -14.36
CA GLU A 222 15.56 -0.72 -13.72
C GLU A 222 14.98 -1.93 -12.97
N ALA A 223 13.68 -1.91 -12.67
CA ALA A 223 12.96 -3.01 -12.01
C ALA A 223 12.15 -3.88 -12.98
N GLU A 224 12.33 -3.79 -14.29
CA GLU A 224 11.51 -4.51 -15.29
C GLU A 224 11.55 -6.04 -15.15
N TYR A 225 12.65 -6.59 -14.66
CA TYR A 225 12.79 -8.04 -14.45
C TYR A 225 12.40 -8.50 -13.03
N ILE A 226 11.71 -7.62 -12.27
CA ILE A 226 11.28 -7.89 -10.90
C ILE A 226 9.77 -8.06 -10.84
N THR A 227 9.30 -9.28 -10.55
CA THR A 227 7.89 -9.59 -10.31
C THR A 227 7.73 -10.75 -9.32
N GLY A 228 6.62 -10.81 -8.58
CA GLY A 228 6.33 -11.85 -7.59
C GLY A 228 7.14 -11.75 -6.30
N GLN A 229 7.93 -10.69 -6.13
CA GLN A 229 8.84 -10.55 -4.99
C GLN A 229 8.19 -9.83 -3.80
N VAL A 230 8.74 -10.11 -2.62
CA VAL A 230 8.40 -9.43 -1.37
C VAL A 230 9.67 -8.80 -0.83
N PHE A 231 9.66 -7.49 -0.71
CA PHE A 231 10.81 -6.71 -0.24
C PHE A 231 10.54 -6.20 1.17
N SER A 232 11.32 -6.65 2.14
CA SER A 232 11.29 -6.08 3.49
C SER A 232 11.98 -4.71 3.51
N VAL A 233 11.37 -3.74 4.19
CA VAL A 233 11.94 -2.43 4.55
C VAL A 233 11.77 -2.28 6.05
N ASP A 234 12.64 -2.92 6.82
CA ASP A 234 12.41 -3.20 8.24
C ASP A 234 13.67 -3.03 9.11
N GLY A 235 14.75 -2.51 8.56
CA GLY A 235 16.00 -2.32 9.29
C GLY A 235 16.71 -3.62 9.68
N GLY A 236 16.34 -4.75 9.06
CA GLY A 236 16.89 -6.08 9.36
C GLY A 236 16.12 -6.83 10.47
N TRP A 237 14.95 -6.35 10.88
CA TRP A 237 14.19 -6.99 11.96
C TRP A 237 13.64 -8.37 11.59
N ASN A 238 13.36 -8.62 10.32
CA ASN A 238 12.90 -9.92 9.81
C ASN A 238 14.00 -10.55 8.94
N ILE A 239 15.12 -10.94 9.56
CA ILE A 239 16.15 -11.71 8.88
C ILE A 239 15.80 -13.21 9.06
N THR A 240 15.48 -13.88 7.97
CA THR A 240 15.25 -15.34 7.90
C THR A 240 16.36 -15.99 7.08
#